data_a502c81035a876c08f1bad23fa83e3f5
#
_entry.id   a502c81035a876c08f1bad23fa83e3f5
#
_cell.length_a   1.000
_cell.length_b   1.000
_cell.length_c   1.000
_cell.angle_alpha   90.00
_cell.angle_beta   90.00
_cell.angle_gamma   90.00
#
_symmetry.space_group_name_H-M   'P 1'
#
loop_
_entity.id
_entity.type
_entity.pdbx_description
1 polymer ?
#
loop_
_entity_poly.entity_id
_entity_poly.type
_entity_poly.pdbx_seq_one_letter_code
_entity_poly.pdbx_strand_id
1 'polypeptide(L)'
;LALMHELIVHDWLDHDYIARHTLGWEGLRERALQWSPERAAAVCGVPVQQIVDLAHAYGTTKPAAIRLNYGMQRVRGGGNAARAVACLPALVGAWRHRAGGV
;
A
#
# COMPACT_ATOMS: atom_id res chain seq x y z
N LEU A 1 4.63 1.52 3.18
CA LEU A 1 5.61 0.92 2.25
C LEU A 1 5.74 -0.59 2.48
N ALA A 2 5.80 -1.10 3.73
CA ALA A 2 5.91 -2.54 3.98
C ALA A 2 4.72 -3.35 3.40
N LEU A 3 3.49 -2.84 3.46
CA LEU A 3 2.38 -3.49 2.76
C LEU A 3 2.62 -3.58 1.25
N MET A 4 3.19 -2.53 0.65
CA MET A 4 3.55 -2.55 -0.77
C MET A 4 4.66 -3.56 -1.06
N HIS A 5 5.63 -3.70 -0.14
CA HIS A 5 6.67 -4.71 -0.24
C HIS A 5 6.06 -6.10 -0.37
N GLU A 6 5.14 -6.47 0.52
CA GLU A 6 4.47 -7.76 0.52
C GLU A 6 3.61 -7.96 -0.74
N LEU A 7 2.87 -6.92 -1.17
CA LEU A 7 2.10 -6.97 -2.43
C LEU A 7 3.01 -7.28 -3.63
N ILE A 8 4.22 -6.73 -3.65
CA ILE A 8 5.19 -6.93 -4.73
C ILE A 8 5.81 -8.32 -4.67
N VAL A 9 6.29 -8.74 -3.49
CA VAL A 9 7.00 -10.02 -3.31
C VAL A 9 6.08 -11.21 -3.58
N HIS A 10 4.81 -11.10 -3.20
CA HIS A 10 3.81 -12.15 -3.41
C HIS A 10 2.99 -12.00 -4.69
N ASP A 11 3.31 -11.00 -5.49
CA ASP A 11 2.61 -10.70 -6.75
C ASP A 11 1.09 -10.53 -6.60
N TRP A 12 0.65 -9.89 -5.51
CA TRP A 12 -0.76 -9.53 -5.30
C TRP A 12 -1.09 -8.18 -5.97
N LEU A 13 -0.61 -7.98 -7.20
CA LEU A 13 -0.70 -6.74 -7.96
C LEU A 13 -1.74 -6.85 -9.09
N ASP A 14 -2.35 -5.73 -9.44
CA ASP A 14 -3.08 -5.57 -10.69
C ASP A 14 -2.17 -4.93 -11.74
N HIS A 15 -1.38 -5.74 -12.42
CA HIS A 15 -0.40 -5.28 -13.41
C HIS A 15 -1.04 -4.47 -14.55
N ASP A 16 -2.22 -4.88 -15.01
CA ASP A 16 -2.93 -4.15 -16.08
C ASP A 16 -3.37 -2.77 -15.60
N TYR A 17 -3.87 -2.67 -14.36
CA TYR A 17 -4.22 -1.38 -13.77
C TYR A 17 -3.01 -0.48 -13.60
N ILE A 18 -1.91 -1.03 -13.07
CA ILE A 18 -0.66 -0.30 -12.90
C ILE A 18 -0.17 0.25 -14.24
N ALA A 19 -0.11 -0.61 -15.27
CA ALA A 19 0.39 -0.21 -16.59
C ALA A 19 -0.45 0.87 -17.27
N ARG A 20 -1.78 0.84 -17.09
CA ARG A 20 -2.69 1.77 -17.80
C ARG A 20 -2.99 3.05 -17.05
N HIS A 21 -2.96 3.02 -15.72
CA HIS A 21 -3.52 4.09 -14.89
C HIS A 21 -2.55 4.68 -13.89
N THR A 22 -1.27 4.30 -13.90
CA THR A 22 -0.28 4.85 -12.97
C THR A 22 0.95 5.42 -13.68
N LEU A 23 1.63 6.34 -13.00
CA LEU A 23 2.92 6.88 -13.40
C LEU A 23 3.92 6.71 -12.25
N GLY A 24 5.20 6.42 -12.60
CA GLY A 24 6.27 6.32 -11.61
C GLY A 24 6.27 5.02 -10.80
N TRP A 25 5.70 3.97 -11.34
CA TRP A 25 5.65 2.64 -10.72
C TRP A 25 7.05 2.12 -10.34
N GLU A 26 8.02 2.24 -11.24
CA GLU A 26 9.38 1.72 -11.03
C GLU A 26 10.03 2.35 -9.80
N GLY A 27 9.94 3.66 -9.66
CA GLY A 27 10.47 4.37 -8.50
C GLY A 27 9.75 4.03 -7.19
N LEU A 28 8.43 3.81 -7.23
CA LEU A 28 7.68 3.34 -6.07
C LEU A 28 8.08 1.92 -5.69
N ARG A 29 8.22 1.03 -6.67
CA ARG A 29 8.64 -0.35 -6.48
C ARG A 29 10.01 -0.44 -5.82
N GLU A 30 11.01 0.27 -6.35
CA GLU A 30 12.34 0.34 -5.74
C GLU A 30 12.29 0.78 -4.27
N ARG A 31 11.51 1.82 -3.99
CA ARG A 31 11.36 2.35 -2.64
C ARG A 31 10.65 1.37 -1.72
N ALA A 32 9.60 0.72 -2.18
CA ALA A 32 8.85 -0.25 -1.39
C ALA A 32 9.69 -1.48 -1.02
N LEU A 33 10.49 -1.99 -1.97
CA LEU A 33 11.36 -3.15 -1.74
C LEU A 33 12.45 -2.92 -0.68
N GLN A 34 12.78 -1.68 -0.37
CA GLN A 34 13.69 -1.34 0.73
C GLN A 34 13.04 -1.44 2.12
N TRP A 35 11.73 -1.64 2.20
CA TRP A 35 10.95 -1.61 3.44
C TRP A 35 10.30 -2.95 3.72
N SER A 36 11.13 -3.94 4.12
CA SER A 36 10.59 -5.22 4.56
C SER A 36 9.69 -5.08 5.80
N PRO A 37 8.81 -6.05 6.07
CA PRO A 37 7.99 -6.07 7.29
C PRO A 37 8.80 -5.93 8.58
N GLU A 38 9.98 -6.55 8.67
CA GLU A 38 10.87 -6.47 9.84
C GLU A 38 11.40 -5.05 10.05
N ARG A 39 11.86 -4.41 8.97
CA ARG A 39 12.31 -3.02 9.03
C ARG A 39 11.19 -2.08 9.44
N ALA A 40 10.01 -2.29 8.91
CA ALA A 40 8.85 -1.47 9.27
C ALA A 40 8.43 -1.70 10.73
N ALA A 41 8.39 -2.95 11.19
CA ALA A 41 8.07 -3.30 12.56
C ALA A 41 9.00 -2.61 13.56
N ALA A 42 10.30 -2.58 13.29
CA ALA A 42 11.29 -1.89 14.12
C ALA A 42 11.04 -0.38 14.23
N VAL A 43 10.44 0.24 13.21
CA VAL A 43 10.16 1.69 13.19
C VAL A 43 8.80 2.04 13.78
N CYS A 44 7.77 1.25 13.47
CA CYS A 44 6.37 1.59 13.82
C CYS A 44 5.86 0.84 15.06
N GLY A 45 6.58 -0.17 15.56
CA GLY A 45 6.17 -0.97 16.72
C GLY A 45 5.03 -1.96 16.43
N VAL A 46 4.62 -2.12 15.18
CA VAL A 46 3.61 -3.12 14.78
C VAL A 46 4.31 -4.46 14.54
N PRO A 47 3.82 -5.57 15.11
CA PRO A 47 4.41 -6.88 14.90
C PRO A 47 4.49 -7.26 13.41
N VAL A 48 5.59 -7.89 13.00
CA VAL A 48 5.83 -8.33 11.62
C VAL A 48 4.64 -9.10 11.07
N GLN A 49 4.12 -10.07 11.83
CA GLN A 49 3.03 -10.91 11.38
C GLN A 49 1.76 -10.11 11.06
N GLN A 50 1.45 -9.07 11.84
CA GLN A 50 0.29 -8.23 11.57
C GLN A 50 0.45 -7.42 10.27
N ILE A 51 1.68 -7.01 9.93
CA ILE A 51 1.97 -6.33 8.67
C ILE A 51 1.73 -7.29 7.50
N VAL A 52 2.23 -8.51 7.60
CA VAL A 52 2.07 -9.55 6.58
C VAL A 52 0.60 -9.93 6.40
N ASP A 53 -0.11 -10.19 7.50
CA ASP A 53 -1.52 -10.57 7.48
C ASP A 53 -2.40 -9.47 6.86
N LEU A 54 -2.12 -8.20 7.20
CA LEU A 54 -2.83 -7.07 6.62
C LEU A 54 -2.53 -6.93 5.12
N ALA A 55 -1.29 -7.12 4.70
CA ALA A 55 -0.92 -7.07 3.29
C ALA A 55 -1.63 -8.18 2.49
N HIS A 56 -1.64 -9.40 3.02
CA HIS A 56 -2.36 -10.53 2.43
C HIS A 56 -3.85 -10.24 2.31
N ALA A 57 -4.49 -9.84 3.41
CA ALA A 57 -5.92 -9.52 3.41
C ALA A 57 -6.26 -8.43 2.39
N TYR A 58 -5.46 -7.35 2.34
CA TYR A 58 -5.67 -6.25 1.42
C TYR A 58 -5.44 -6.64 -0.04
N GLY A 59 -4.41 -7.44 -0.32
CA GLY A 59 -4.07 -7.89 -1.67
C GLY A 59 -5.06 -8.88 -2.26
N THR A 60 -5.68 -9.70 -1.41
CA THR A 60 -6.54 -10.81 -1.84
C THR A 60 -8.05 -10.56 -1.72
N THR A 61 -8.47 -9.57 -0.91
CA THR A 61 -9.88 -9.24 -0.73
C THR A 61 -10.33 -8.15 -1.71
N LYS A 62 -11.36 -8.42 -2.49
CA LYS A 62 -11.93 -7.44 -3.44
C LYS A 62 -13.47 -7.41 -3.33
N PRO A 63 -14.07 -6.20 -3.27
CA PRO A 63 -13.42 -4.90 -3.22
C PRO A 63 -12.76 -4.63 -1.86
N ALA A 64 -11.67 -3.85 -1.87
CA ALA A 64 -11.03 -3.34 -0.66
C ALA A 64 -11.06 -1.81 -0.66
N ALA A 65 -11.34 -1.22 0.49
CA ALA A 65 -11.34 0.23 0.66
C ALA A 65 -10.50 0.65 1.86
N ILE A 66 -9.86 1.80 1.75
CA ILE A 66 -9.09 2.41 2.83
C ILE A 66 -9.80 3.70 3.24
N ARG A 67 -10.08 3.85 4.53
CA ARG A 67 -10.55 5.13 5.05
C ARG A 67 -9.38 5.93 5.61
N LEU A 68 -9.09 7.06 4.97
CA LEU A 68 -8.12 8.03 5.43
C LEU A 68 -8.85 9.21 6.11
N ASN A 69 -8.29 9.76 7.20
CA ASN A 69 -8.90 10.88 7.88
C ASN A 69 -7.88 11.97 8.23
N TYR A 70 -8.36 13.13 8.64
CA TYR A 70 -7.59 14.38 8.87
C TYR A 70 -6.40 14.24 9.83
N GLY A 71 -6.44 13.32 10.78
CA GLY A 71 -5.36 13.13 11.74
C GLY A 71 -4.01 12.82 11.11
N MET A 72 -4.01 12.07 10.02
CA MET A 72 -2.77 11.63 9.37
C MET A 72 -1.98 12.79 8.75
N GLN A 73 -2.65 13.79 8.20
CA GLN A 73 -1.97 14.89 7.49
C GLN A 73 -1.49 16.02 8.41
N ARG A 74 -1.92 16.05 9.68
CA ARG A 74 -1.65 17.15 10.61
C ARG A 74 -0.31 17.07 11.34
N VAL A 75 0.58 16.21 10.89
CA VAL A 75 1.93 16.04 11.42
C VAL A 75 2.98 16.29 10.34
N ARG A 76 4.22 16.55 10.75
CA ARG A 76 5.33 16.70 9.81
C ARG A 76 5.45 15.45 8.95
N GLY A 77 5.43 15.62 7.63
CA GLY A 77 5.46 14.51 6.67
C GLY A 77 4.11 13.82 6.43
N GLY A 78 3.02 14.27 7.08
CA GLY A 78 1.68 13.67 6.96
C GLY A 78 1.14 13.65 5.53
N GLY A 79 1.42 14.68 4.73
CA GLY A 79 1.05 14.69 3.32
C GLY A 79 1.71 13.57 2.52
N ASN A 80 2.99 13.29 2.78
CA ASN A 80 3.68 12.15 2.15
C ASN A 80 3.14 10.80 2.63
N ALA A 81 2.75 10.71 3.91
CA ALA A 81 2.11 9.51 4.43
C ALA A 81 0.75 9.25 3.76
N ALA A 82 -0.09 10.28 3.65
CA ALA A 82 -1.37 10.21 2.95
C ALA A 82 -1.18 9.80 1.47
N ARG A 83 -0.20 10.41 0.78
CA ARG A 83 0.14 10.04 -0.60
C ARG A 83 0.57 8.58 -0.71
N ALA A 84 1.42 8.10 0.20
CA ALA A 84 1.84 6.70 0.19
C ALA A 84 0.64 5.75 0.38
N VAL A 85 -0.26 6.06 1.30
CA VAL A 85 -1.49 5.26 1.48
C VAL A 85 -2.34 5.27 0.21
N ALA A 86 -2.51 6.43 -0.44
CA ALA A 86 -3.28 6.55 -1.67
C ALA A 86 -2.69 5.76 -2.87
N CYS A 87 -1.44 5.35 -2.83
CA CYS A 87 -0.87 4.47 -3.84
C CYS A 87 -1.32 3.01 -3.71
N LEU A 88 -1.72 2.54 -2.52
CA LEU A 88 -2.12 1.15 -2.29
C LEU A 88 -3.28 0.68 -3.18
N PRO A 89 -4.39 1.44 -3.30
CA PRO A 89 -5.49 1.06 -4.19
C PRO A 89 -5.09 0.90 -5.65
N ALA A 90 -4.11 1.68 -6.12
CA ALA A 90 -3.61 1.58 -7.49
C ALA A 90 -2.87 0.25 -7.72
N LEU A 91 -2.13 -0.24 -6.72
CA LEU A 91 -1.36 -1.47 -6.84
C LEU A 91 -2.26 -2.71 -6.97
N VAL A 92 -3.38 -2.73 -6.29
CA VAL A 92 -4.33 -3.86 -6.28
C VAL A 92 -5.53 -3.65 -7.21
N GLY A 93 -5.55 -2.55 -7.97
CA GLY A 93 -6.66 -2.22 -8.86
C GLY A 93 -7.99 -1.96 -8.14
N ALA A 94 -7.95 -1.48 -6.89
CA ALA A 94 -9.14 -1.33 -6.06
C ALA A 94 -10.18 -0.38 -6.66
N TRP A 95 -9.75 0.66 -7.38
CA TRP A 95 -10.66 1.61 -8.06
C TRP A 95 -11.44 1.03 -9.26
N ARG A 96 -11.14 -0.20 -9.70
CA ARG A 96 -11.99 -0.90 -10.66
C ARG A 96 -13.36 -1.25 -10.07
N HIS A 97 -13.44 -1.34 -8.76
CA HIS A 97 -14.62 -1.79 -8.03
C HIS A 97 -15.38 -0.62 -7.43
N ARG A 98 -16.72 -0.66 -7.49
CA ARG A 98 -17.60 0.42 -7.01
C ARG A 98 -17.38 0.77 -5.53
N ALA A 99 -16.95 -0.01 -4.68
CA ALA A 99 -16.72 0.26 -3.26
C ALA A 99 -15.22 0.19 -2.89
N GLY A 100 -14.33 0.18 -3.89
CA GLY A 100 -12.89 0.14 -3.68
C GLY A 100 -12.25 1.52 -3.71
N GLY A 101 -11.02 1.61 -3.22
CA GLY A 101 -10.21 2.82 -3.27
C GLY A 101 -9.81 3.38 -1.91
N VAL A 102 -9.64 4.69 -1.81
CA VAL A 102 -9.27 5.42 -0.60
C VAL A 102 -10.08 6.70 -0.49
#